data_ea2df1238a6d253bf94fe4c3a85a16e1
#
_entry.id   ea2df1238a6d253bf94fe4c3a85a16e1
#
_cell.length_a   1.000
_cell.length_b   1.000
_cell.length_c   1.000
_cell.angle_alpha   90.00
_cell.angle_beta   90.00
_cell.angle_gamma   90.00
#
_symmetry.space_group_name_H-M   'P 1'
#
loop_
_entity.id
_entity.type
_entity.pdbx_description
1 polymer ?
#
loop_
_entity_poly.entity_id
_entity_poly.type
_entity_poly.pdbx_seq_one_letter_code
_entity_poly.pdbx_strand_id
1 'polypeptide(L)'
;VAKMSGRGLGHTGGTLDKLESIKGFQIERSQEEFIKQVQDIGLSVIGQSDQLVKADKLLYALRDVTATVDTIPLIASSVMSKKIAAGADSILLDVTVGEGAFMKNLDDARALARTMVDLGKAVGRRTTAVITDMSQPLGTSIGNRLEILEALDILQGKGREDVTEFICELGQIMLGLANVEKTVKEVREHLFDGSALQKFEAMVVAQGGDLEDLYRPSSAKYVVEVTADEAGYISELPAMEFGLFAMRLGAGRAVKTDALDFETGIVFEKKVGESIEIGEIVAKVYANEKISQELVTEFKKNVKISNESKKVQEIIEVIA
;
A
#
# COMPACT_ATOMS: atom_id res chain seq x y z
N VAL A 1 -11.27 3.28 13.03
CA VAL A 1 -11.13 2.92 11.60
C VAL A 1 -11.57 1.48 11.40
N ALA A 2 -12.59 1.29 10.56
CA ALA A 2 -13.12 -0.02 10.21
C ALA A 2 -12.75 -0.31 8.75
N LYS A 3 -11.72 -1.15 8.50
CA LYS A 3 -11.22 -1.38 7.15
C LYS A 3 -11.47 -2.82 6.70
N MET A 4 -12.20 -2.99 5.62
CA MET A 4 -12.21 -4.22 4.83
C MET A 4 -11.21 -4.08 3.67
N SER A 5 -10.32 -5.04 3.53
CA SER A 5 -9.26 -5.04 2.53
C SER A 5 -9.27 -6.32 1.69
N GLY A 6 -8.47 -6.34 0.64
CA GLY A 6 -8.27 -7.47 -0.26
C GLY A 6 -6.86 -8.03 -0.18
N ARG A 7 -6.69 -9.21 -0.78
CA ARG A 7 -5.38 -9.79 -1.07
C ARG A 7 -4.80 -9.19 -2.34
N GLY A 8 -3.49 -9.20 -2.45
CA GLY A 8 -2.79 -8.80 -3.68
C GLY A 8 -2.91 -9.83 -4.79
N LEU A 9 -2.84 -9.37 -6.03
CA LEU A 9 -2.76 -10.19 -7.22
C LEU A 9 -1.95 -9.45 -8.30
N GLY A 10 -1.14 -10.19 -9.05
CA GLY A 10 -0.25 -9.60 -10.04
C GLY A 10 0.83 -8.73 -9.38
N HIS A 11 1.07 -7.56 -9.93
CA HIS A 11 2.06 -6.59 -9.42
C HIS A 11 1.63 -5.84 -8.16
N THR A 12 0.37 -6.00 -7.72
CA THR A 12 -0.17 -5.26 -6.56
C THR A 12 0.02 -6.03 -5.26
N GLY A 13 0.54 -5.38 -4.23
CA GLY A 13 0.58 -5.92 -2.88
C GLY A 13 -0.79 -5.84 -2.20
N GLY A 14 -1.10 -6.81 -1.33
CA GLY A 14 -2.34 -6.83 -0.54
C GLY A 14 -2.10 -6.45 0.91
N THR A 15 -2.90 -5.54 1.46
CA THR A 15 -2.81 -5.18 2.89
C THR A 15 -2.95 -6.42 3.79
N LEU A 16 -3.82 -7.36 3.42
CA LEU A 16 -4.02 -8.58 4.20
C LEU A 16 -2.80 -9.49 4.17
N ASP A 17 -2.17 -9.63 3.01
CA ASP A 17 -0.96 -10.45 2.85
C ASP A 17 0.21 -9.90 3.67
N LYS A 18 0.33 -8.56 3.73
CA LYS A 18 1.34 -7.89 4.57
C LYS A 18 1.11 -8.19 6.04
N LEU A 19 -0.13 -8.05 6.52
CA LEU A 19 -0.47 -8.32 7.92
C LEU A 19 -0.33 -9.81 8.28
N GLU A 20 -0.63 -10.72 7.37
CA GLU A 20 -0.42 -12.17 7.57
C GLU A 20 1.06 -12.57 7.64
N SER A 21 1.99 -11.70 7.25
CA SER A 21 3.43 -11.92 7.49
C SER A 21 3.79 -11.85 8.98
N ILE A 22 2.90 -11.31 9.82
CA ILE A 22 3.02 -11.31 11.28
C ILE A 22 2.45 -12.64 11.79
N LYS A 23 3.26 -13.43 12.46
CA LYS A 23 2.87 -14.74 12.98
C LYS A 23 1.60 -14.66 13.83
N GLY A 24 0.61 -15.50 13.48
CA GLY A 24 -0.66 -15.60 14.21
C GLY A 24 -1.70 -14.55 13.87
N PHE A 25 -1.37 -13.51 13.08
CA PHE A 25 -2.33 -12.47 12.72
C PHE A 25 -3.50 -13.03 11.90
N GLN A 26 -4.73 -12.77 12.35
CA GLN A 26 -5.95 -13.29 11.76
C GLN A 26 -6.70 -12.19 11.00
N ILE A 27 -6.86 -12.39 9.70
CA ILE A 27 -7.62 -11.49 8.82
C ILE A 27 -9.10 -11.86 8.70
N GLU A 28 -9.45 -13.10 9.04
CA GLU A 28 -10.83 -13.59 9.03
C GLU A 28 -11.44 -13.38 10.41
N ARG A 29 -12.46 -12.54 10.48
CA ARG A 29 -13.22 -12.24 11.70
C ARG A 29 -14.69 -12.25 11.40
N SER A 30 -15.50 -12.67 12.38
CA SER A 30 -16.95 -12.49 12.32
C SER A 30 -17.31 -11.01 12.33
N GLN A 31 -18.50 -10.67 11.88
CA GLN A 31 -19.00 -9.30 11.93
C GLN A 31 -19.06 -8.77 13.37
N GLU A 32 -19.43 -9.62 14.33
CA GLU A 32 -19.49 -9.26 15.74
C GLU A 32 -18.11 -8.93 16.31
N GLU A 33 -17.12 -9.77 16.05
CA GLU A 33 -15.73 -9.52 16.45
C GLU A 33 -15.16 -8.25 15.83
N PHE A 34 -15.44 -8.01 14.54
CA PHE A 34 -15.00 -6.80 13.84
C PHE A 34 -15.58 -5.53 14.47
N ILE A 35 -16.91 -5.50 14.70
CA ILE A 35 -17.57 -4.36 15.33
C ILE A 35 -17.05 -4.16 16.75
N LYS A 36 -16.96 -5.25 17.53
CA LYS A 36 -16.44 -5.18 18.90
C LYS A 36 -15.03 -4.64 18.95
N GLN A 37 -14.13 -5.12 18.12
CA GLN A 37 -12.75 -4.62 18.08
C GLN A 37 -12.68 -3.12 17.74
N VAL A 38 -13.48 -2.67 16.76
CA VAL A 38 -13.55 -1.23 16.43
C VAL A 38 -14.06 -0.41 17.62
N GLN A 39 -15.04 -0.92 18.38
CA GLN A 39 -15.53 -0.26 19.58
C GLN A 39 -14.48 -0.22 20.70
N ASP A 40 -13.75 -1.32 20.92
CA ASP A 40 -12.80 -1.45 22.02
C ASP A 40 -11.51 -0.66 21.78
N ILE A 41 -10.93 -0.75 20.58
CA ILE A 41 -9.62 -0.16 20.26
C ILE A 41 -9.63 0.87 19.13
N GLY A 42 -10.77 1.09 18.47
CA GLY A 42 -10.92 2.08 17.40
C GLY A 42 -10.37 1.66 16.05
N LEU A 43 -9.78 0.46 15.90
CA LEU A 43 -9.12 0.02 14.67
C LEU A 43 -9.31 -1.48 14.44
N SER A 44 -9.72 -1.87 13.22
CA SER A 44 -9.71 -3.26 12.76
C SER A 44 -9.53 -3.33 11.25
N VAL A 45 -8.73 -4.30 10.79
CA VAL A 45 -8.49 -4.58 9.36
C VAL A 45 -8.80 -6.05 9.08
N ILE A 46 -9.84 -6.30 8.29
CA ILE A 46 -10.30 -7.67 7.99
C ILE A 46 -10.40 -7.93 6.49
N GLY A 47 -10.43 -9.20 6.13
CA GLY A 47 -10.80 -9.68 4.81
C GLY A 47 -12.29 -9.54 4.51
N GLN A 48 -12.68 -9.71 3.25
CA GLN A 48 -14.08 -9.80 2.86
C GLN A 48 -14.65 -11.14 3.32
N SER A 49 -15.82 -11.11 3.98
CA SER A 49 -16.57 -12.32 4.30
C SER A 49 -17.61 -12.63 3.21
N ASP A 50 -18.07 -13.89 3.15
CA ASP A 50 -19.13 -14.30 2.24
C ASP A 50 -20.49 -13.64 2.55
N GLN A 51 -20.63 -13.04 3.71
CA GLN A 51 -21.85 -12.36 4.16
C GLN A 51 -21.84 -10.85 3.87
N LEU A 52 -20.67 -10.23 3.72
CA LEU A 52 -20.52 -8.82 3.42
C LEU A 52 -20.22 -8.61 1.93
N VAL A 53 -21.00 -7.74 1.29
CA VAL A 53 -20.86 -7.37 -0.14
C VAL A 53 -20.84 -8.57 -1.11
N LYS A 54 -21.67 -9.58 -0.86
CA LYS A 54 -21.78 -10.79 -1.69
C LYS A 54 -22.02 -10.48 -3.18
N ALA A 55 -22.85 -9.47 -3.47
CA ALA A 55 -23.12 -9.06 -4.85
C ALA A 55 -21.86 -8.54 -5.55
N ASP A 56 -21.06 -7.71 -4.87
CA ASP A 56 -19.80 -7.22 -5.43
C ASP A 56 -18.80 -8.36 -5.68
N LYS A 57 -18.71 -9.33 -4.76
CA LYS A 57 -17.84 -10.51 -4.94
C LYS A 57 -18.19 -11.28 -6.21
N LEU A 58 -19.48 -11.50 -6.47
CA LEU A 58 -19.96 -12.22 -7.65
C LEU A 58 -19.75 -11.40 -8.94
N LEU A 59 -20.07 -10.10 -8.90
CA LEU A 59 -19.87 -9.19 -10.03
C LEU A 59 -18.38 -9.03 -10.36
N TYR A 60 -17.52 -8.94 -9.36
CA TYR A 60 -16.07 -8.83 -9.58
C TYR A 60 -15.51 -10.10 -10.24
N ALA A 61 -15.94 -11.28 -9.79
CA ALA A 61 -15.53 -12.54 -10.43
C ALA A 61 -16.01 -12.63 -11.90
N LEU A 62 -17.18 -12.08 -12.21
CA LEU A 62 -17.67 -12.02 -13.59
C LEU A 62 -16.87 -11.02 -14.45
N ARG A 63 -16.48 -9.87 -13.90
CA ARG A 63 -15.65 -8.86 -14.59
C ARG A 63 -14.31 -9.42 -15.06
N ASP A 64 -13.72 -10.29 -14.26
CA ASP A 64 -12.42 -10.93 -14.55
C ASP A 64 -12.47 -11.72 -15.87
N VAL A 65 -13.62 -12.37 -16.17
CA VAL A 65 -13.80 -13.20 -17.37
C VAL A 65 -14.47 -12.49 -18.54
N THR A 66 -14.98 -11.27 -18.33
CA THR A 66 -15.66 -10.48 -19.38
C THR A 66 -14.87 -9.27 -19.86
N ALA A 67 -13.60 -9.13 -19.42
CA ALA A 67 -12.71 -8.02 -19.75
C ALA A 67 -13.32 -6.63 -19.44
N THR A 68 -14.07 -6.52 -18.33
CA THR A 68 -14.71 -5.27 -17.88
C THR A 68 -14.11 -4.76 -16.57
N VAL A 69 -12.91 -5.19 -16.20
CA VAL A 69 -12.22 -4.81 -14.94
C VAL A 69 -11.96 -3.31 -14.90
N ASP A 70 -11.50 -2.71 -16.01
CA ASP A 70 -11.02 -1.32 -16.08
C ASP A 70 -12.13 -0.28 -16.29
N THR A 71 -13.40 -0.68 -16.19
CA THR A 71 -14.53 0.23 -16.40
C THR A 71 -14.76 1.10 -15.18
N ILE A 72 -14.61 2.41 -15.28
CA ILE A 72 -14.73 3.38 -14.16
C ILE A 72 -15.99 3.17 -13.30
N PRO A 73 -17.22 3.06 -13.86
CA PRO A 73 -18.40 2.83 -13.04
C PRO A 73 -18.37 1.56 -12.21
N LEU A 74 -17.79 0.48 -12.77
CA LEU A 74 -17.68 -0.80 -12.06
C LEU A 74 -16.58 -0.77 -11.00
N ILE A 75 -15.47 -0.08 -11.24
CA ILE A 75 -14.44 0.16 -10.21
C ILE A 75 -15.04 0.95 -9.06
N ALA A 76 -15.70 2.08 -9.36
CA ALA A 76 -16.32 2.96 -8.37
C ALA A 76 -17.35 2.20 -7.52
N SER A 77 -18.24 1.44 -8.15
CA SER A 77 -19.25 0.62 -7.47
C SER A 77 -18.60 -0.41 -6.54
N SER A 78 -17.60 -1.15 -7.01
CA SER A 78 -16.90 -2.16 -6.23
C SER A 78 -16.16 -1.57 -5.03
N VAL A 79 -15.47 -0.45 -5.19
CA VAL A 79 -14.75 0.23 -4.10
C VAL A 79 -15.73 0.77 -3.07
N MET A 80 -16.77 1.50 -3.51
CA MET A 80 -17.70 2.20 -2.62
C MET A 80 -18.63 1.26 -1.88
N SER A 81 -19.10 0.17 -2.50
CA SER A 81 -19.96 -0.82 -1.84
C SER A 81 -19.33 -1.38 -0.56
N LYS A 82 -18.02 -1.62 -0.57
CA LYS A 82 -17.28 -2.13 0.60
C LYS A 82 -17.20 -1.11 1.74
N LYS A 83 -16.99 0.18 1.40
CA LYS A 83 -16.91 1.27 2.39
C LYS A 83 -18.27 1.55 3.02
N ILE A 84 -19.31 1.53 2.19
CA ILE A 84 -20.69 1.74 2.64
C ILE A 84 -21.15 0.54 3.51
N ALA A 85 -20.88 -0.69 3.08
CA ALA A 85 -21.24 -1.90 3.83
C ALA A 85 -20.49 -2.02 5.17
N ALA A 86 -19.27 -1.49 5.26
CA ALA A 86 -18.52 -1.40 6.51
C ALA A 86 -19.12 -0.39 7.51
N GLY A 87 -20.13 0.40 7.09
CA GLY A 87 -20.78 1.39 7.95
C GLY A 87 -19.97 2.68 8.12
N ALA A 88 -19.04 2.99 7.22
CA ALA A 88 -18.22 4.20 7.31
C ALA A 88 -19.07 5.47 7.18
N ASP A 89 -18.97 6.40 8.13
CA ASP A 89 -19.60 7.73 8.08
C ASP A 89 -18.82 8.71 7.21
N SER A 90 -17.51 8.52 7.17
CA SER A 90 -16.59 9.32 6.38
C SER A 90 -15.64 8.40 5.61
N ILE A 91 -15.36 8.74 4.35
CA ILE A 91 -14.58 7.92 3.42
C ILE A 91 -13.48 8.79 2.82
N LEU A 92 -12.23 8.41 3.06
CA LEU A 92 -11.08 8.92 2.32
C LEU A 92 -10.67 7.87 1.29
N LEU A 93 -10.57 8.28 0.04
CA LEU A 93 -10.19 7.45 -1.10
C LEU A 93 -8.82 7.89 -1.61
N ASP A 94 -7.90 6.96 -1.70
CA ASP A 94 -6.66 7.14 -2.44
C ASP A 94 -6.85 6.60 -3.86
N VAL A 95 -6.75 7.49 -4.86
CA VAL A 95 -6.90 7.17 -6.29
C VAL A 95 -5.54 7.34 -6.94
N THR A 96 -4.86 6.22 -7.08
CA THR A 96 -3.53 6.20 -7.67
C THR A 96 -3.56 6.40 -9.18
N VAL A 97 -2.61 7.18 -9.72
CA VAL A 97 -2.38 7.40 -11.15
C VAL A 97 -0.91 7.19 -11.48
N GLY A 98 -0.64 6.66 -12.65
CA GLY A 98 0.72 6.42 -13.13
C GLY A 98 0.93 5.02 -13.68
N GLU A 99 2.17 4.69 -13.93
CA GLU A 99 2.56 3.44 -14.60
C GLU A 99 2.17 2.21 -13.75
N GLY A 100 2.33 2.27 -12.43
CA GLY A 100 1.97 1.20 -11.51
C GLY A 100 0.48 1.12 -11.15
N ALA A 101 -0.33 2.13 -11.52
CA ALA A 101 -1.75 2.22 -11.16
C ALA A 101 -2.68 1.64 -12.24
N PHE A 102 -3.97 1.43 -11.89
CA PHE A 102 -5.01 1.16 -12.88
C PHE A 102 -5.27 2.38 -13.76
N MET A 103 -5.33 3.58 -13.17
CA MET A 103 -5.49 4.83 -13.91
C MET A 103 -4.14 5.25 -14.49
N LYS A 104 -4.05 5.27 -15.83
CA LYS A 104 -2.80 5.59 -16.54
C LYS A 104 -2.63 7.07 -16.82
N ASN A 105 -3.70 7.85 -16.72
CA ASN A 105 -3.70 9.28 -16.95
C ASN A 105 -4.56 10.01 -15.91
N LEU A 106 -4.29 11.29 -15.76
CA LEU A 106 -4.91 12.12 -14.73
C LEU A 106 -6.41 12.36 -14.97
N ASP A 107 -6.87 12.40 -16.23
CA ASP A 107 -8.27 12.64 -16.53
C ASP A 107 -9.15 11.44 -16.13
N ASP A 108 -8.70 10.21 -16.37
CA ASP A 108 -9.38 9.00 -15.90
C ASP A 108 -9.37 8.90 -14.38
N ALA A 109 -8.25 9.25 -13.73
CA ALA A 109 -8.15 9.28 -12.27
C ALA A 109 -9.14 10.31 -11.67
N ARG A 110 -9.26 11.50 -12.27
CA ARG A 110 -10.25 12.52 -11.88
C ARG A 110 -11.68 12.02 -12.07
N ALA A 111 -11.97 11.39 -13.21
CA ALA A 111 -13.30 10.84 -13.50
C ALA A 111 -13.70 9.78 -12.48
N LEU A 112 -12.78 8.86 -12.14
CA LEU A 112 -12.99 7.83 -11.11
C LEU A 112 -13.19 8.47 -9.74
N ALA A 113 -12.33 9.39 -9.34
CA ALA A 113 -12.40 10.09 -8.06
C ALA A 113 -13.73 10.82 -7.88
N ARG A 114 -14.16 11.63 -8.86
CA ARG A 114 -15.45 12.32 -8.85
C ARG A 114 -16.63 11.36 -8.77
N THR A 115 -16.62 10.30 -9.58
CA THR A 115 -17.67 9.26 -9.55
C THR A 115 -17.82 8.66 -8.15
N MET A 116 -16.72 8.35 -7.48
CA MET A 116 -16.76 7.77 -6.13
C MET A 116 -17.18 8.77 -5.06
N VAL A 117 -16.74 10.04 -5.17
CA VAL A 117 -17.18 11.12 -4.28
C VAL A 117 -18.68 11.35 -4.41
N ASP A 118 -19.19 11.42 -5.63
CA ASP A 118 -20.62 11.61 -5.91
C ASP A 118 -21.47 10.43 -5.39
N LEU A 119 -21.00 9.20 -5.57
CA LEU A 119 -21.62 8.01 -4.98
C LEU A 119 -21.71 8.10 -3.45
N GLY A 120 -20.62 8.52 -2.80
CA GLY A 120 -20.60 8.71 -1.35
C GLY A 120 -21.60 9.77 -0.90
N LYS A 121 -21.62 10.92 -1.55
CA LYS A 121 -22.58 12.00 -1.30
C LYS A 121 -24.02 11.55 -1.50
N ALA A 122 -24.31 10.79 -2.55
CA ALA A 122 -25.66 10.28 -2.86
C ALA A 122 -26.22 9.36 -1.77
N VAL A 123 -25.36 8.69 -1.01
CA VAL A 123 -25.76 7.82 0.13
C VAL A 123 -25.51 8.49 1.50
N GLY A 124 -25.30 9.80 1.51
CA GLY A 124 -25.15 10.59 2.75
C GLY A 124 -23.82 10.37 3.48
N ARG A 125 -22.75 9.95 2.79
CA ARG A 125 -21.40 9.77 3.36
C ARG A 125 -20.49 10.92 2.98
N ARG A 126 -19.77 11.46 3.94
CA ARG A 126 -18.70 12.45 3.67
C ARG A 126 -17.57 11.74 2.97
N THR A 127 -17.29 12.13 1.75
CA THR A 127 -16.32 11.44 0.90
C THR A 127 -15.36 12.43 0.28
N THR A 128 -14.08 12.18 0.40
CA THR A 128 -13.00 12.91 -0.26
C THR A 128 -12.10 11.90 -0.97
N ALA A 129 -11.67 12.23 -2.16
CA ALA A 129 -10.66 11.48 -2.91
C ALA A 129 -9.37 12.30 -3.01
N VAL A 130 -8.25 11.62 -2.85
CA VAL A 130 -6.91 12.18 -3.10
C VAL A 130 -6.34 11.43 -4.30
N ILE A 131 -5.89 12.17 -5.31
CA ILE A 131 -5.18 11.60 -6.45
C ILE A 131 -3.69 11.62 -6.14
N THR A 132 -3.05 10.45 -6.23
CA THR A 132 -1.66 10.25 -5.83
C THR A 132 -0.83 9.64 -6.95
N ASP A 133 0.47 9.98 -7.00
CA ASP A 133 1.40 9.39 -7.98
C ASP A 133 1.76 7.94 -7.63
N MET A 134 1.71 7.06 -8.61
CA MET A 134 2.15 5.67 -8.53
C MET A 134 3.09 5.31 -9.71
N SER A 135 3.87 6.27 -10.17
CA SER A 135 4.91 6.03 -11.17
C SER A 135 6.13 5.31 -10.58
N GLN A 136 6.37 5.46 -9.29
CA GLN A 136 7.34 4.73 -8.49
C GLN A 136 6.68 4.08 -7.27
N PRO A 137 7.33 3.12 -6.58
CA PRO A 137 6.87 2.64 -5.27
C PRO A 137 6.76 3.80 -4.28
N LEU A 138 5.69 3.86 -3.49
CA LEU A 138 5.48 4.95 -2.52
C LEU A 138 6.59 4.98 -1.48
N GLY A 139 6.80 3.87 -0.78
CA GLY A 139 7.91 3.68 0.14
C GLY A 139 9.16 3.17 -0.56
N THR A 140 10.08 2.67 0.23
CA THR A 140 11.29 1.99 -0.23
C THR A 140 11.11 0.50 -0.35
N SER A 141 10.14 -0.08 0.34
CA SER A 141 9.95 -1.52 0.43
C SER A 141 8.87 -2.04 -0.52
N ILE A 142 9.14 -3.17 -1.17
CA ILE A 142 8.18 -3.97 -1.90
C ILE A 142 8.30 -5.40 -1.38
N GLY A 143 7.24 -5.94 -0.80
CA GLY A 143 7.20 -7.27 -0.22
C GLY A 143 6.50 -7.28 1.13
N ASN A 144 5.87 -8.40 1.48
CA ASN A 144 4.92 -8.42 2.59
C ASN A 144 5.56 -8.02 3.93
N ARG A 145 6.57 -8.76 4.37
CA ARG A 145 7.28 -8.51 5.62
C ARG A 145 8.05 -7.19 5.59
N LEU A 146 8.71 -6.89 4.48
CA LEU A 146 9.53 -5.70 4.33
C LEU A 146 8.70 -4.43 4.47
N GLU A 147 7.49 -4.41 3.92
CA GLU A 147 6.57 -3.27 4.06
C GLU A 147 5.99 -3.12 5.47
N ILE A 148 5.83 -4.22 6.23
CA ILE A 148 5.49 -4.13 7.66
C ILE A 148 6.64 -3.50 8.44
N LEU A 149 7.89 -3.88 8.15
CA LEU A 149 9.07 -3.29 8.81
C LEU A 149 9.20 -1.80 8.49
N GLU A 150 8.99 -1.39 7.23
CA GLU A 150 8.96 0.02 6.85
C GLU A 150 7.83 0.79 7.56
N ALA A 151 6.63 0.22 7.65
CA ALA A 151 5.53 0.81 8.39
C ALA A 151 5.86 0.99 9.88
N LEU A 152 6.58 0.03 10.50
CA LEU A 152 7.06 0.15 11.87
C LEU A 152 8.08 1.28 12.02
N ASP A 153 9.00 1.44 11.07
CA ASP A 153 9.95 2.54 11.09
C ASP A 153 9.24 3.89 11.03
N ILE A 154 8.23 4.03 10.17
CA ILE A 154 7.39 5.24 10.11
C ILE A 154 6.67 5.48 11.44
N LEU A 155 6.03 4.45 12.00
CA LEU A 155 5.30 4.53 13.28
C LEU A 155 6.21 4.82 14.48
N GLN A 156 7.52 4.57 14.35
CA GLN A 156 8.54 4.92 15.34
C GLN A 156 9.19 6.29 15.08
N GLY A 157 8.72 7.05 14.10
CA GLY A 157 9.29 8.33 13.70
C GLY A 157 10.65 8.23 13.00
N LYS A 158 11.01 7.03 12.48
CA LYS A 158 12.27 6.74 11.76
C LYS A 158 12.09 6.60 10.26
N GLY A 159 10.86 6.70 9.77
CA GLY A 159 10.54 6.58 8.35
C GLY A 159 11.17 7.70 7.50
N ARG A 160 11.20 7.46 6.19
CA ARG A 160 11.60 8.50 5.24
C ARG A 160 10.67 9.71 5.35
N GLU A 161 11.26 10.90 5.17
CA GLU A 161 10.54 12.18 5.33
C GLU A 161 9.39 12.31 4.32
N ASP A 162 9.63 12.00 3.04
CA ASP A 162 8.64 12.09 1.97
C ASP A 162 7.40 11.23 2.25
N VAL A 163 7.59 9.95 2.60
CA VAL A 163 6.50 9.02 2.93
C VAL A 163 5.81 9.43 4.23
N THR A 164 6.58 9.85 5.23
CA THR A 164 6.05 10.29 6.52
C THR A 164 5.14 11.51 6.35
N GLU A 165 5.57 12.51 5.57
CA GLU A 165 4.77 13.70 5.27
C GLU A 165 3.49 13.33 4.53
N PHE A 166 3.60 12.52 3.47
CA PHE A 166 2.44 12.02 2.72
C PHE A 166 1.39 11.33 3.62
N ILE A 167 1.82 10.44 4.51
CA ILE A 167 0.91 9.73 5.44
C ILE A 167 0.27 10.71 6.43
N CYS A 168 1.02 11.71 6.91
CA CYS A 168 0.49 12.73 7.81
C CYS A 168 -0.51 13.66 7.11
N GLU A 169 -0.29 14.02 5.84
CA GLU A 169 -1.25 14.78 5.04
C GLU A 169 -2.56 14.01 4.84
N LEU A 170 -2.49 12.72 4.48
CA LEU A 170 -3.68 11.86 4.42
C LEU A 170 -4.38 11.75 5.77
N GLY A 171 -3.61 11.64 6.85
CA GLY A 171 -4.12 11.64 8.23
C GLY A 171 -4.88 12.91 8.57
N GLN A 172 -4.34 14.07 8.20
CA GLN A 172 -4.99 15.38 8.37
C GLN A 172 -6.33 15.43 7.64
N ILE A 173 -6.36 15.03 6.36
CA ILE A 173 -7.59 15.00 5.56
C ILE A 173 -8.63 14.06 6.20
N MET A 174 -8.19 12.88 6.66
CA MET A 174 -9.07 11.91 7.33
C MET A 174 -9.67 12.46 8.62
N LEU A 175 -8.88 13.16 9.44
CA LEU A 175 -9.35 13.81 10.66
C LEU A 175 -10.34 14.94 10.35
N GLY A 176 -10.08 15.75 9.31
CA GLY A 176 -11.00 16.78 8.83
C GLY A 176 -12.35 16.19 8.43
N LEU A 177 -12.37 15.04 7.75
CA LEU A 177 -13.61 14.31 7.45
C LEU A 177 -14.34 13.84 8.71
N ALA A 178 -13.66 13.65 9.83
CA ALA A 178 -14.24 13.33 11.13
C ALA A 178 -14.61 14.59 11.96
N ASN A 179 -14.52 15.80 11.39
CA ASN A 179 -14.67 17.09 12.05
C ASN A 179 -13.64 17.31 13.18
N VAL A 180 -12.44 16.77 13.02
CA VAL A 180 -11.30 16.98 13.91
C VAL A 180 -10.27 17.79 13.15
N GLU A 181 -10.15 19.07 13.49
CA GLU A 181 -9.17 19.96 12.87
C GLU A 181 -7.79 19.75 13.51
N LYS A 182 -6.84 19.31 12.70
CA LYS A 182 -5.44 19.11 13.04
C LYS A 182 -4.55 19.57 11.90
N THR A 183 -3.40 20.09 12.23
CA THR A 183 -2.32 20.37 11.26
C THR A 183 -1.54 19.09 10.98
N VAL A 184 -0.84 19.02 9.84
CA VAL A 184 0.08 17.90 9.50
C VAL A 184 1.10 17.71 10.64
N LYS A 185 1.63 18.80 11.19
CA LYS A 185 2.55 18.75 12.34
C LYS A 185 1.96 18.05 13.57
N GLU A 186 0.72 18.38 13.94
CA GLU A 186 0.05 17.74 15.09
C GLU A 186 -0.27 16.25 14.81
N VAL A 187 -0.58 15.89 13.57
CA VAL A 187 -0.73 14.48 13.17
C VAL A 187 0.60 13.75 13.33
N ARG A 188 1.69 14.37 12.89
CA ARG A 188 3.03 13.82 12.96
C ARG A 188 3.51 13.61 14.41
N GLU A 189 3.07 14.44 15.35
CA GLU A 189 3.42 14.29 16.78
C GLU A 189 3.04 12.89 17.32
N HIS A 190 1.98 12.26 16.80
CA HIS A 190 1.58 10.90 17.17
C HIS A 190 2.55 9.79 16.77
N LEU A 191 3.46 10.07 15.83
CA LEU A 191 4.56 9.16 15.49
C LEU A 191 5.69 9.27 16.51
N PHE A 192 5.96 10.48 17.02
CA PHE A 192 7.04 10.73 17.97
C PHE A 192 6.66 10.43 19.41
N ASP A 193 5.38 10.60 19.81
CA ASP A 193 4.90 10.26 21.16
C ASP A 193 4.60 8.76 21.33
N GLY A 194 4.68 7.97 20.24
CA GLY A 194 4.47 6.53 20.21
C GLY A 194 3.00 6.10 20.25
N SER A 195 2.04 7.03 20.28
CA SER A 195 0.61 6.69 20.38
C SER A 195 0.09 5.96 19.13
N ALA A 196 0.61 6.31 17.94
CA ALA A 196 0.28 5.64 16.70
C ALA A 196 0.81 4.19 16.69
N LEU A 197 2.05 3.97 17.12
CA LEU A 197 2.65 2.64 17.27
C LEU A 197 1.85 1.78 18.23
N GLN A 198 1.54 2.29 19.43
CA GLN A 198 0.73 1.58 20.42
C GLN A 198 -0.64 1.17 19.86
N LYS A 199 -1.25 1.99 19.02
CA LYS A 199 -2.51 1.68 18.35
C LYS A 199 -2.36 0.54 17.35
N PHE A 200 -1.27 0.51 16.59
CA PHE A 200 -0.96 -0.58 15.66
C PHE A 200 -0.69 -1.90 16.41
N GLU A 201 0.12 -1.87 17.46
CA GLU A 201 0.38 -3.03 18.32
C GLU A 201 -0.91 -3.58 18.95
N ALA A 202 -1.78 -2.71 19.45
CA ALA A 202 -3.08 -3.11 19.99
C ALA A 202 -3.94 -3.84 18.94
N MET A 203 -3.92 -3.40 17.69
CA MET A 203 -4.60 -4.10 16.59
C MET A 203 -3.96 -5.46 16.32
N VAL A 204 -2.63 -5.54 16.28
CA VAL A 204 -1.90 -6.80 16.06
C VAL A 204 -2.27 -7.82 17.13
N VAL A 205 -2.25 -7.44 18.40
CA VAL A 205 -2.63 -8.31 19.53
C VAL A 205 -4.11 -8.71 19.46
N ALA A 206 -5.01 -7.75 19.20
CA ALA A 206 -6.44 -8.02 19.12
C ALA A 206 -6.81 -8.98 17.97
N GLN A 207 -5.97 -9.04 16.94
CA GLN A 207 -6.13 -9.97 15.81
C GLN A 207 -5.22 -11.21 15.92
N GLY A 208 -4.67 -11.50 17.10
CA GLY A 208 -3.94 -12.73 17.40
C GLY A 208 -2.48 -12.74 16.96
N GLY A 209 -1.97 -11.59 16.47
CA GLY A 209 -0.59 -11.46 16.05
C GLY A 209 0.40 -11.45 17.21
N ASP A 210 1.57 -11.99 16.97
CA ASP A 210 2.68 -12.07 17.91
C ASP A 210 3.55 -10.81 17.82
N LEU A 211 3.64 -10.05 18.94
CA LEU A 211 4.45 -8.83 18.99
C LEU A 211 5.96 -9.08 18.88
N GLU A 212 6.47 -10.21 19.37
CA GLU A 212 7.90 -10.53 19.20
C GLU A 212 8.20 -10.77 17.71
N ASP A 213 7.31 -11.48 17.01
CA ASP A 213 7.44 -11.68 15.58
C ASP A 213 7.23 -10.38 14.79
N LEU A 214 6.35 -9.46 15.23
CA LEU A 214 6.14 -8.17 14.59
C LEU A 214 7.45 -7.42 14.35
N TYR A 215 8.34 -7.40 15.34
CA TYR A 215 9.64 -6.70 15.28
C TYR A 215 10.78 -7.53 14.71
N ARG A 216 10.54 -8.77 14.36
CA ARG A 216 11.56 -9.64 13.78
C ARG A 216 11.99 -9.10 12.40
N PRO A 217 13.29 -8.94 12.12
CA PRO A 217 13.77 -8.61 10.78
C PRO A 217 13.40 -9.72 9.78
N SER A 218 13.49 -9.41 8.49
CA SER A 218 13.32 -10.44 7.46
C SER A 218 14.32 -11.59 7.67
N SER A 219 13.85 -12.82 7.48
CA SER A 219 14.64 -14.05 7.55
C SER A 219 14.98 -14.63 6.16
N ALA A 220 14.91 -13.81 5.11
CA ALA A 220 15.30 -14.22 3.77
C ALA A 220 16.71 -14.80 3.75
N LYS A 221 16.88 -15.93 3.07
CA LYS A 221 18.18 -16.66 3.03
C LYS A 221 19.26 -15.93 2.24
N TYR A 222 18.84 -15.16 1.24
CA TYR A 222 19.72 -14.41 0.36
C TYR A 222 19.33 -12.95 0.35
N VAL A 223 20.31 -12.08 0.49
CA VAL A 223 20.17 -10.64 0.29
C VAL A 223 21.23 -10.24 -0.73
N VAL A 224 20.78 -9.74 -1.87
CA VAL A 224 21.66 -9.32 -2.97
C VAL A 224 21.59 -7.81 -3.11
N GLU A 225 22.75 -7.16 -2.99
CA GLU A 225 22.88 -5.74 -3.23
C GLU A 225 22.99 -5.46 -4.74
N VAL A 226 22.13 -4.58 -5.23
CA VAL A 226 22.15 -4.11 -6.60
C VAL A 226 22.77 -2.72 -6.62
N THR A 227 23.92 -2.59 -7.29
CA THR A 227 24.69 -1.34 -7.36
C THR A 227 24.50 -0.62 -8.69
N ALA A 228 24.66 0.70 -8.68
CA ALA A 228 24.61 1.53 -9.88
C ALA A 228 25.84 1.31 -10.76
N ASP A 229 25.61 1.25 -12.07
CA ASP A 229 26.67 1.16 -13.08
C ASP A 229 27.10 2.52 -13.62
N GLU A 230 26.34 3.56 -13.32
CA GLU A 230 26.61 4.96 -13.71
C GLU A 230 26.24 5.92 -12.58
N ALA A 231 26.84 7.12 -12.59
CA ALA A 231 26.52 8.19 -11.65
C ALA A 231 25.48 9.15 -12.23
N GLY A 232 24.67 9.78 -11.38
CA GLY A 232 23.67 10.75 -11.78
C GLY A 232 22.56 10.87 -10.74
N TYR A 233 21.33 10.99 -11.22
CA TYR A 233 20.10 11.02 -10.40
C TYR A 233 19.19 9.91 -10.85
N ILE A 234 18.59 9.20 -9.90
CA ILE A 234 17.53 8.23 -10.23
C ILE A 234 16.38 9.00 -10.89
N SER A 235 16.07 8.67 -12.15
CA SER A 235 15.03 9.37 -12.93
C SER A 235 13.74 8.57 -13.02
N GLU A 236 13.83 7.21 -12.98
CA GLU A 236 12.65 6.34 -12.98
C GLU A 236 12.90 5.06 -12.16
N LEU A 237 11.87 4.67 -11.41
CA LEU A 237 11.73 3.39 -10.73
C LEU A 237 10.32 2.84 -11.01
N PRO A 238 10.05 2.23 -12.18
CA PRO A 238 8.72 1.84 -12.59
C PRO A 238 8.03 0.90 -11.58
N ALA A 239 6.98 1.37 -10.92
CA ALA A 239 6.32 0.62 -9.84
C ALA A 239 5.77 -0.73 -10.31
N MET A 240 5.22 -0.81 -11.54
CA MET A 240 4.71 -2.05 -12.11
C MET A 240 5.83 -3.08 -12.32
N GLU A 241 6.94 -2.68 -12.91
CA GLU A 241 8.06 -3.57 -13.22
C GLU A 241 8.66 -4.16 -11.94
N PHE A 242 8.85 -3.34 -10.91
CA PHE A 242 9.36 -3.82 -9.63
C PHE A 242 8.33 -4.65 -8.86
N GLY A 243 7.03 -4.33 -8.97
CA GLY A 243 5.96 -5.18 -8.44
C GLY A 243 5.94 -6.56 -9.11
N LEU A 244 6.05 -6.62 -10.44
CA LEU A 244 6.15 -7.88 -11.20
C LEU A 244 7.43 -8.64 -10.87
N PHE A 245 8.54 -7.94 -10.70
CA PHE A 245 9.81 -8.54 -10.29
C PHE A 245 9.68 -9.20 -8.91
N ALA A 246 9.14 -8.50 -7.92
CA ALA A 246 8.91 -9.03 -6.58
C ALA A 246 7.93 -10.23 -6.60
N MET A 247 6.87 -10.15 -7.42
CA MET A 247 5.91 -11.25 -7.60
C MET A 247 6.61 -12.51 -8.12
N ARG A 248 7.48 -12.41 -9.12
CA ARG A 248 8.24 -13.56 -9.68
C ARG A 248 9.21 -14.17 -8.67
N LEU A 249 9.68 -13.38 -7.70
CA LEU A 249 10.51 -13.89 -6.61
C LEU A 249 9.67 -14.57 -5.50
N GLY A 250 8.34 -14.48 -5.55
CA GLY A 250 7.44 -15.10 -4.57
C GLY A 250 6.72 -14.12 -3.63
N ALA A 251 6.99 -12.82 -3.69
CA ALA A 251 6.34 -11.83 -2.84
C ALA A 251 4.87 -11.58 -3.21
N GLY A 252 4.45 -11.91 -4.44
CA GLY A 252 3.10 -11.73 -4.98
C GLY A 252 2.53 -13.01 -5.58
N ARG A 253 1.25 -12.97 -5.99
CA ARG A 253 0.56 -14.09 -6.65
C ARG A 253 0.35 -13.79 -8.12
N ALA A 254 0.80 -14.67 -9.00
CA ALA A 254 0.41 -14.66 -10.41
C ALA A 254 -1.01 -15.20 -10.58
N VAL A 255 -1.38 -16.22 -9.80
CA VAL A 255 -2.75 -16.78 -9.71
C VAL A 255 -3.19 -16.89 -8.26
N LYS A 256 -4.51 -16.89 -8.02
CA LYS A 256 -5.10 -16.84 -6.65
C LYS A 256 -4.64 -17.96 -5.71
N THR A 257 -4.21 -19.09 -6.28
CA THR A 257 -3.77 -20.29 -5.54
C THR A 257 -2.31 -20.29 -5.16
N ASP A 258 -1.51 -19.34 -5.66
CA ASP A 258 -0.09 -19.28 -5.37
C ASP A 258 0.16 -19.01 -3.88
N ALA A 259 1.11 -19.74 -3.31
CA ALA A 259 1.62 -19.47 -1.98
C ALA A 259 2.52 -18.22 -2.02
N LEU A 260 2.46 -17.43 -0.95
CA LEU A 260 3.34 -16.27 -0.79
C LEU A 260 4.58 -16.65 0.02
N ASP A 261 5.71 -16.13 -0.41
CA ASP A 261 6.90 -16.02 0.42
C ASP A 261 6.93 -14.61 1.06
N PHE A 262 6.57 -14.54 2.34
CA PHE A 262 6.48 -13.28 3.05
C PHE A 262 7.83 -12.59 3.27
N GLU A 263 8.93 -13.31 3.19
CA GLU A 263 10.28 -12.78 3.43
C GLU A 263 10.92 -12.17 2.19
N THR A 264 10.38 -12.48 1.02
CA THR A 264 10.89 -12.05 -0.29
C THR A 264 10.42 -10.64 -0.64
N GLY A 265 11.31 -9.87 -1.30
CA GLY A 265 10.98 -8.53 -1.76
C GLY A 265 12.18 -7.67 -2.11
N ILE A 266 11.97 -6.37 -2.15
CA ILE A 266 12.96 -5.35 -2.52
C ILE A 266 12.94 -4.25 -1.46
N VAL A 267 14.12 -3.73 -1.10
CA VAL A 267 14.27 -2.49 -0.34
C VAL A 267 15.17 -1.55 -1.14
N PHE A 268 14.63 -0.43 -1.57
CA PHE A 268 15.38 0.62 -2.27
C PHE A 268 16.16 1.46 -1.27
N GLU A 269 17.42 1.71 -1.57
CA GLU A 269 18.26 2.67 -0.83
C GLU A 269 18.15 4.07 -1.43
N LYS A 270 17.69 4.18 -2.68
CA LYS A 270 17.51 5.41 -3.44
C LYS A 270 16.14 5.49 -4.07
N LYS A 271 15.58 6.68 -4.13
CA LYS A 271 14.29 7.00 -4.77
C LYS A 271 14.49 7.97 -5.94
N VAL A 272 13.46 8.11 -6.77
CA VAL A 272 13.47 9.08 -7.88
C VAL A 272 13.79 10.48 -7.36
N GLY A 273 14.72 11.16 -8.04
CA GLY A 273 15.23 12.49 -7.71
C GLY A 273 16.49 12.50 -6.86
N GLU A 274 16.88 11.37 -6.24
CA GLU A 274 18.09 11.27 -5.42
C GLU A 274 19.33 11.01 -6.27
N SER A 275 20.47 11.58 -5.85
CA SER A 275 21.75 11.34 -6.48
C SER A 275 22.30 9.95 -6.15
N ILE A 276 23.06 9.40 -7.09
CA ILE A 276 23.74 8.12 -6.94
C ILE A 276 25.10 8.15 -7.63
N GLU A 277 26.07 7.48 -7.01
CA GLU A 277 27.42 7.31 -7.54
C GLU A 277 27.63 5.90 -8.09
N ILE A 278 28.62 5.72 -8.97
CA ILE A 278 28.99 4.41 -9.49
C ILE A 278 29.37 3.47 -8.33
N GLY A 279 28.77 2.27 -8.29
CA GLY A 279 29.00 1.27 -7.24
C GLY A 279 28.20 1.49 -5.98
N GLU A 280 27.46 2.59 -5.84
CA GLU A 280 26.56 2.84 -4.72
C GLU A 280 25.33 1.91 -4.83
N ILE A 281 24.80 1.47 -3.68
CA ILE A 281 23.67 0.54 -3.64
C ILE A 281 22.38 1.28 -4.04
N VAL A 282 21.71 0.79 -5.06
CA VAL A 282 20.36 1.22 -5.48
C VAL A 282 19.29 0.56 -4.63
N ALA A 283 19.42 -0.75 -4.46
CA ALA A 283 18.45 -1.57 -3.75
C ALA A 283 19.07 -2.87 -3.22
N LYS A 284 18.38 -3.47 -2.24
CA LYS A 284 18.63 -4.83 -1.75
C LYS A 284 17.46 -5.71 -2.12
N VAL A 285 17.75 -6.86 -2.73
CA VAL A 285 16.76 -7.86 -3.11
C VAL A 285 16.84 -9.02 -2.14
N TYR A 286 15.72 -9.31 -1.49
CA TYR A 286 15.55 -10.37 -0.49
C TYR A 286 14.87 -11.57 -1.13
N ALA A 287 15.39 -12.78 -0.97
CA ALA A 287 14.79 -14.00 -1.51
C ALA A 287 15.16 -15.24 -0.69
N ASN A 288 14.33 -16.27 -0.75
CA ASN A 288 14.62 -17.60 -0.19
C ASN A 288 15.26 -18.55 -1.20
N GLU A 289 15.29 -18.17 -2.48
CA GLU A 289 16.02 -18.84 -3.55
C GLU A 289 17.21 -17.98 -4.02
N LYS A 290 18.23 -18.63 -4.58
CA LYS A 290 19.40 -17.93 -5.10
C LYS A 290 19.04 -17.06 -6.30
N ILE A 291 19.32 -15.77 -6.20
CA ILE A 291 19.10 -14.80 -7.29
C ILE A 291 20.20 -14.97 -8.35
N SER A 292 19.80 -15.17 -9.60
CA SER A 292 20.73 -15.31 -10.70
C SER A 292 21.27 -13.96 -11.17
N GLN A 293 22.42 -13.97 -11.86
CA GLN A 293 23.00 -12.76 -12.42
C GLN A 293 22.11 -12.13 -13.51
N GLU A 294 21.32 -12.96 -14.21
CA GLU A 294 20.34 -12.49 -15.20
C GLU A 294 19.25 -11.67 -14.54
N LEU A 295 18.73 -12.10 -13.38
CA LEU A 295 17.74 -11.34 -12.61
C LEU A 295 18.29 -10.01 -12.10
N VAL A 296 19.55 -9.99 -11.62
CA VAL A 296 20.22 -8.74 -11.23
C VAL A 296 20.35 -7.79 -12.43
N THR A 297 20.71 -8.32 -13.59
CA THR A 297 20.83 -7.53 -14.83
C THR A 297 19.47 -6.99 -15.28
N GLU A 298 18.41 -7.78 -15.15
CA GLU A 298 17.04 -7.35 -15.43
C GLU A 298 16.59 -6.25 -14.46
N PHE A 299 16.86 -6.40 -13.17
CA PHE A 299 16.58 -5.37 -12.17
C PHE A 299 17.20 -4.03 -12.56
N LYS A 300 18.51 -4.04 -12.87
CA LYS A 300 19.26 -2.84 -13.27
C LYS A 300 18.68 -2.13 -14.49
N LYS A 301 18.14 -2.89 -15.47
CA LYS A 301 17.53 -2.29 -16.69
C LYS A 301 16.31 -1.42 -16.37
N ASN A 302 15.61 -1.71 -15.26
CA ASN A 302 14.44 -0.95 -14.83
C ASN A 302 14.79 0.26 -13.97
N VAL A 303 16.01 0.38 -13.49
CA VAL A 303 16.52 1.60 -12.85
C VAL A 303 17.00 2.55 -13.94
N LYS A 304 16.41 3.76 -14.01
CA LYS A 304 16.87 4.77 -14.95
C LYS A 304 17.61 5.87 -14.20
N ILE A 305 18.74 6.28 -14.76
CA ILE A 305 19.58 7.33 -14.22
C ILE A 305 19.68 8.44 -15.28
N SER A 306 19.70 9.70 -14.85
CA SER A 306 19.85 10.88 -15.71
C SER A 306 20.79 11.91 -15.07
N ASN A 307 21.19 12.93 -15.85
CA ASN A 307 22.03 14.02 -15.37
C ASN A 307 21.24 15.08 -14.57
N GLU A 308 19.91 15.01 -14.57
CA GLU A 308 19.04 16.00 -13.92
C GLU A 308 18.16 15.33 -12.87
N SER A 309 18.04 15.98 -11.70
CA SER A 309 17.14 15.54 -10.65
C SER A 309 15.68 15.81 -11.05
N LYS A 310 14.82 14.83 -10.80
CA LYS A 310 13.37 14.92 -11.00
C LYS A 310 12.68 15.11 -9.65
N LYS A 311 11.83 16.14 -9.55
CA LYS A 311 10.99 16.30 -8.34
C LYS A 311 9.74 15.43 -8.49
N VAL A 312 9.46 14.65 -7.46
CA VAL A 312 8.22 13.88 -7.35
C VAL A 312 7.24 14.61 -6.43
N GLN A 313 5.96 14.54 -6.75
CA GLN A 313 4.87 15.07 -5.94
C GLN A 313 3.91 13.92 -5.67
N GLU A 314 3.84 13.48 -4.41
CA GLU A 314 3.04 12.32 -4.03
C GLU A 314 1.53 12.61 -4.12
N ILE A 315 1.06 13.74 -3.59
CA ILE A 315 -0.34 14.17 -3.71
C ILE A 315 -0.46 15.15 -4.88
N ILE A 316 -1.23 14.77 -5.90
CA ILE A 316 -1.44 15.56 -7.11
C ILE A 316 -2.65 16.48 -6.95
N GLU A 317 -3.77 15.98 -6.44
CA GLU A 317 -5.04 16.71 -6.34
C GLU A 317 -5.92 16.13 -5.23
N VAL A 318 -6.70 17.00 -4.58
CA VAL A 318 -7.75 16.61 -3.60
C VAL A 318 -9.11 16.98 -4.16
N ILE A 319 -10.04 16.02 -4.18
CA ILE A 319 -11.41 16.16 -4.71
C ILE A 319 -12.40 15.85 -3.58
N ALA A 320 -13.24 16.84 -3.22
CA ALA A 320 -14.22 16.74 -2.13
C ALA A 320 -15.66 17.04 -2.63
#